data_8bb21146f54651434b26b8987effcc43
#
_entry.id   8bb21146f54651434b26b8987effcc43
#
_cell.length_a   1.000
_cell.length_b   1.000
_cell.length_c   1.000
_cell.angle_alpha   90.00
_cell.angle_beta   90.00
_cell.angle_gamma   90.00
#
_symmetry.space_group_name_H-M   'P 1'
#
loop_
_entity.id
_entity.type
_entity.pdbx_description
1 polymer ?
#
loop_
_entity_poly.entity_id
_entity_poly.type
_entity_poly.pdbx_seq_one_letter_code
_entity_poly.pdbx_strand_id
1 'polypeptide(L)'
;MNFEGTAFQILVWKEIAKIPYGETKTYKELAIAIGKPKSARAVANACGKNPYAPSIPCHRVIRSDGKLGGYSGKGGIKTKLKLLKQEGIQF
;
A
#
# COMPACT_ATOMS: atom_id res chain seq x y z
N MET A 1 7.53 -2.54 -16.02
CA MET A 1 7.30 -3.73 -15.19
C MET A 1 5.97 -4.36 -15.54
N ASN A 2 5.95 -5.64 -15.82
CA ASN A 2 4.71 -6.37 -16.12
C ASN A 2 4.15 -6.96 -14.84
N PHE A 3 3.03 -6.43 -14.39
CA PHE A 3 2.37 -6.93 -13.20
C PHE A 3 1.39 -8.05 -13.57
N GLU A 4 1.41 -9.13 -12.80
CA GLU A 4 0.46 -10.20 -12.93
C GLU A 4 -0.60 -10.09 -11.85
N GLY A 5 -1.86 -9.92 -12.25
CA GLY A 5 -2.97 -9.78 -11.34
C GLY A 5 -4.23 -9.35 -12.08
N THR A 6 -5.30 -9.10 -11.34
CA THR A 6 -6.52 -8.54 -11.93
C THR A 6 -6.30 -7.11 -12.39
N ALA A 7 -7.16 -6.62 -13.26
CA ALA A 7 -7.09 -5.23 -13.72
C ALA A 7 -7.14 -4.25 -12.54
N PHE A 8 -7.99 -4.53 -11.55
CA PHE A 8 -8.10 -3.71 -10.34
C PHE A 8 -6.82 -3.74 -9.51
N GLN A 9 -6.26 -4.94 -9.28
CA GLN A 9 -5.01 -5.09 -8.53
C GLN A 9 -3.87 -4.30 -9.19
N ILE A 10 -3.72 -4.43 -10.50
CA ILE A 10 -2.69 -3.73 -11.24
C ILE A 10 -2.86 -2.22 -11.12
N LEU A 11 -4.09 -1.73 -11.21
CA LEU A 11 -4.38 -0.31 -11.05
C LEU A 11 -3.95 0.20 -9.68
N VAL A 12 -4.26 -0.56 -8.62
CA VAL A 12 -3.88 -0.22 -7.25
C VAL A 12 -2.35 -0.24 -7.10
N TRP A 13 -1.68 -1.30 -7.57
CA TRP A 13 -0.23 -1.43 -7.44
C TRP A 13 0.52 -0.33 -8.18
N LYS A 14 0.04 0.09 -9.34
CA LYS A 14 0.64 1.21 -10.08
C LYS A 14 0.51 2.52 -9.28
N GLU A 15 -0.60 2.72 -8.61
CA GLU A 15 -0.81 3.91 -7.79
C GLU A 15 0.09 3.89 -6.55
N ILE A 16 0.24 2.72 -5.91
CA ILE A 16 1.16 2.55 -4.77
C ILE A 16 2.60 2.88 -5.20
N ALA A 17 2.99 2.45 -6.39
CA ALA A 17 4.35 2.68 -6.90
C ALA A 17 4.70 4.16 -7.02
N LYS A 18 3.71 5.04 -7.06
CA LYS A 18 3.93 6.49 -7.13
C LYS A 18 4.19 7.13 -5.76
N ILE A 19 3.98 6.42 -4.66
CA ILE A 19 4.17 6.99 -3.32
C ILE A 19 5.66 7.17 -3.07
N PRO A 20 6.12 8.42 -2.84
CA PRO A 20 7.55 8.67 -2.65
C PRO A 20 8.07 8.11 -1.33
N TYR A 21 9.37 7.87 -1.30
CA TYR A 21 10.08 7.53 -0.06
C TYR A 21 9.81 8.60 1.01
N GLY A 22 9.50 8.16 2.21
CA GLY A 22 9.24 9.07 3.33
C GLY A 22 7.82 9.59 3.42
N GLU A 23 6.93 9.16 2.50
CA GLU A 23 5.52 9.57 2.51
C GLU A 23 4.60 8.37 2.65
N THR A 24 3.39 8.62 3.14
CA THR A 24 2.34 7.60 3.25
C THR A 24 1.08 8.08 2.57
N LYS A 25 0.26 7.11 2.14
CA LYS A 25 -1.11 7.35 1.68
C LYS A 25 -2.04 6.39 2.40
N THR A 26 -3.28 6.80 2.58
CA THR A 26 -4.29 5.91 3.15
C THR A 26 -4.95 5.09 2.04
N TYR A 27 -5.57 3.97 2.41
CA TYR A 27 -6.36 3.20 1.46
C TYR A 27 -7.45 4.03 0.81
N LYS A 28 -8.05 4.94 1.58
CA LYS A 28 -9.07 5.86 1.07
C LYS A 28 -8.50 6.82 0.02
N GLU A 29 -7.34 7.39 0.29
CA GLU A 29 -6.67 8.28 -0.67
C GLU A 29 -6.35 7.56 -1.97
N LEU A 30 -5.88 6.32 -1.90
CA LEU A 30 -5.63 5.52 -3.09
C LEU A 30 -6.92 5.23 -3.86
N ALA A 31 -8.01 4.91 -3.14
CA ALA A 31 -9.29 4.66 -3.78
C ALA A 31 -9.78 5.88 -4.54
N ILE A 32 -9.63 7.06 -3.96
CA ILE A 32 -9.98 8.31 -4.62
C ILE A 32 -9.09 8.53 -5.85
N ALA A 33 -7.79 8.29 -5.72
CA ALA A 33 -6.82 8.51 -6.80
C ALA A 33 -7.10 7.63 -8.04
N ILE A 34 -7.59 6.41 -7.84
CA ILE A 34 -7.94 5.51 -8.95
C ILE A 34 -9.38 5.69 -9.44
N GLY A 35 -10.07 6.72 -8.97
CA GLY A 35 -11.43 7.03 -9.41
C GLY A 35 -12.51 6.14 -8.81
N LYS A 36 -12.23 5.45 -7.69
CA LYS A 36 -13.16 4.51 -7.05
C LYS A 36 -13.26 4.82 -5.55
N PRO A 37 -13.80 5.99 -5.17
CA PRO A 37 -13.71 6.48 -3.78
C PRO A 37 -14.41 5.60 -2.74
N LYS A 38 -15.30 4.71 -3.16
CA LYS A 38 -16.00 3.80 -2.25
C LYS A 38 -15.32 2.44 -2.12
N SER A 39 -14.15 2.27 -2.71
CA SER A 39 -13.47 0.97 -2.82
C SER A 39 -12.27 0.82 -1.87
N ALA A 40 -12.22 1.55 -0.76
CA ALA A 40 -11.08 1.50 0.16
C ALA A 40 -10.79 0.09 0.66
N ARG A 41 -11.83 -0.71 0.98
CA ARG A 41 -11.64 -2.09 1.42
C ARG A 41 -11.04 -2.96 0.31
N ALA A 42 -11.53 -2.81 -0.92
CA ALA A 42 -10.98 -3.54 -2.06
C ALA A 42 -9.52 -3.14 -2.32
N VAL A 43 -9.20 -1.85 -2.15
CA VAL A 43 -7.83 -1.36 -2.25
C VAL A 43 -6.95 -2.03 -1.19
N ALA A 44 -7.41 -2.11 0.06
CA ALA A 44 -6.68 -2.78 1.13
C ALA A 44 -6.43 -4.26 0.80
N ASN A 45 -7.43 -4.96 0.26
CA ASN A 45 -7.27 -6.35 -0.17
C ASN A 45 -6.23 -6.48 -1.29
N ALA A 46 -6.24 -5.57 -2.26
CA ALA A 46 -5.24 -5.57 -3.34
C ALA A 46 -3.84 -5.32 -2.80
N CYS A 47 -3.70 -4.40 -1.84
CA CYS A 47 -2.42 -4.17 -1.16
C CYS A 47 -1.92 -5.43 -0.47
N GLY A 48 -2.83 -6.15 0.19
CA GLY A 48 -2.50 -7.40 0.89
C GLY A 48 -2.06 -8.52 -0.04
N LYS A 49 -2.35 -8.42 -1.31
CA LYS A 49 -1.98 -9.42 -2.32
C LYS A 49 -0.81 -8.99 -3.21
N ASN A 50 -0.17 -7.88 -2.89
CA ASN A 50 0.99 -7.39 -3.65
C ASN A 50 2.16 -8.36 -3.53
N PRO A 51 2.55 -9.06 -4.63
CA PRO A 51 3.68 -9.99 -4.59
C PRO A 51 5.02 -9.30 -4.83
N TYR A 52 5.03 -8.00 -5.05
CA TYR A 52 6.21 -7.24 -5.45
C TYR A 52 6.77 -6.37 -4.32
N ALA A 53 6.35 -6.61 -3.08
CA ALA A 53 6.87 -5.86 -1.94
C ALA A 53 8.35 -6.23 -1.70
N PRO A 54 9.20 -5.27 -1.31
CA PRO A 54 8.91 -3.85 -1.10
C PRO A 54 9.13 -2.98 -2.34
N SER A 55 9.41 -3.55 -3.52
CA SER A 55 9.61 -2.78 -4.75
C SER A 55 8.38 -1.93 -5.07
N ILE A 56 7.18 -2.53 -4.95
CA ILE A 56 5.94 -1.76 -4.90
C ILE A 56 5.69 -1.50 -3.41
N PRO A 57 5.84 -0.24 -2.93
CA PRO A 57 5.98 0.03 -1.51
C PRO A 57 4.65 0.03 -0.74
N CYS A 58 4.00 -1.12 -0.65
CA CYS A 58 2.73 -1.22 0.07
C CYS A 58 2.89 -0.93 1.56
N HIS A 59 4.12 -0.93 2.10
CA HIS A 59 4.37 -0.49 3.47
C HIS A 59 4.05 1.00 3.66
N ARG A 60 3.99 1.79 2.59
CA ARG A 60 3.65 3.22 2.64
C ARG A 60 2.15 3.47 2.61
N VAL A 61 1.34 2.41 2.62
CA VAL A 61 -0.12 2.53 2.63
C VAL A 61 -0.65 2.15 4.01
N ILE A 62 -1.44 3.03 4.61
CA ILE A 62 -1.93 2.89 5.97
C ILE A 62 -3.45 3.06 6.00
N ARG A 63 -4.06 2.73 7.15
CA ARG A 63 -5.49 2.90 7.34
C ARG A 63 -5.87 4.37 7.54
N SER A 64 -7.08 4.73 7.13
CA SER A 64 -7.59 6.09 7.29
C SER A 64 -7.77 6.51 8.75
N ASP A 65 -7.87 5.52 9.67
CA ASP A 65 -8.00 5.80 11.11
C ASP A 65 -6.65 6.01 11.80
N GLY A 66 -5.56 6.07 11.04
CA GLY A 66 -4.22 6.28 11.58
C GLY A 66 -3.51 5.00 12.02
N LYS A 67 -4.15 3.85 11.90
CA LYS A 67 -3.54 2.56 12.24
C LYS A 67 -2.73 2.04 11.05
N LEU A 68 -1.79 1.11 11.33
CA LEU A 68 -0.87 0.62 10.33
C LEU A 68 -1.54 -0.13 9.17
N GLY A 69 -2.52 -0.96 9.46
CA GLY A 69 -3.03 -1.90 8.48
C GLY A 69 -2.10 -3.11 8.32
N GLY A 70 -2.40 -3.97 7.36
CA GLY A 70 -1.61 -5.17 7.09
C GLY A 70 -0.41 -4.91 6.18
N TYR A 71 0.39 -5.96 5.99
CA TYR A 71 1.52 -5.93 5.07
C TYR A 71 1.65 -7.29 4.39
N SER A 72 1.76 -7.29 3.06
CA SER A 72 1.84 -8.51 2.25
C SER A 72 3.25 -9.09 2.17
N GLY A 73 4.27 -8.31 2.50
CA GLY A 73 5.65 -8.74 2.41
C GLY A 73 6.05 -9.68 3.53
N LYS A 74 7.24 -10.28 3.40
CA LYS A 74 7.80 -11.19 4.40
C LYS A 74 7.96 -10.47 5.73
N GLY A 75 7.56 -11.12 6.82
CA GLY A 75 7.67 -10.58 8.16
C GLY A 75 6.43 -9.80 8.63
N GLY A 76 5.44 -9.56 7.76
CA GLY A 76 4.19 -8.93 8.13
C GLY A 76 4.34 -7.53 8.72
N ILE A 77 3.54 -7.24 9.73
CA ILE A 77 3.46 -5.89 10.34
C ILE A 77 4.80 -5.43 10.91
N LYS A 78 5.60 -6.35 11.46
CA LYS A 78 6.93 -5.99 12.00
C LYS A 78 7.84 -5.42 10.92
N THR A 79 7.83 -6.03 9.73
CA THR A 79 8.60 -5.54 8.60
C THR A 79 8.06 -4.19 8.11
N LYS A 80 6.75 -4.04 8.05
CA LYS A 80 6.11 -2.78 7.67
C LYS A 80 6.59 -1.65 8.58
N LEU A 81 6.54 -1.87 9.89
CA LEU A 81 6.96 -0.87 10.88
C LEU A 81 8.44 -0.53 10.72
N LYS A 82 9.28 -1.54 10.52
CA LYS A 82 10.73 -1.35 10.30
C LYS A 82 10.99 -0.50 9.06
N LEU A 83 10.33 -0.80 7.95
CA LEU A 83 10.50 -0.06 6.70
C LEU A 83 10.06 1.40 6.85
N LEU A 84 8.93 1.63 7.53
CA LEU A 84 8.46 2.99 7.79
C LEU A 84 9.46 3.77 8.65
N LYS A 85 10.01 3.15 9.68
CA LYS A 85 11.04 3.78 10.53
C LYS A 85 12.29 4.15 9.73
N GLN A 86 12.72 3.28 8.83
CA GLN A 86 13.86 3.55 7.95
C GLN A 86 13.63 4.76 7.07
N GLU A 87 12.38 5.05 6.75
CA GLU A 87 11.99 6.20 5.94
C GLU A 87 11.71 7.45 6.79
N GLY A 88 11.96 7.39 8.10
CA GLY A 88 11.73 8.52 8.99
C GLY A 88 10.28 8.72 9.42
N ILE A 89 9.43 7.73 9.19
CA ILE A 89 8.01 7.79 9.53
C ILE A 89 7.80 7.13 10.89
N GLN A 90 7.17 7.84 11.80
CA GLN A 90 6.88 7.35 13.15
C GLN A 90 5.43 6.90 13.27
N PHE A 91 5.26 5.78 13.99
CA PHE A 91 3.96 5.23 14.32
C PHE A 91 3.88 4.89 15.78
#